data_4157ab73cdc6ab4c21b12c4dfb584fe3
#
_entry.id   4157ab73cdc6ab4c21b12c4dfb584fe3
#
_cell.length_a   1.000
_cell.length_b   1.000
_cell.length_c   1.000
_cell.angle_alpha   90.00
_cell.angle_beta   90.00
_cell.angle_gamma   90.00
#
_symmetry.space_group_name_H-M   'P 1'
#
loop_
_entity.id
_entity.type
_entity.pdbx_description
1 polymer ?
#
loop_
_entity_poly.entity_id
_entity_poly.type
_entity_poly.pdbx_seq_one_letter_code
_entity_poly.pdbx_strand_id
1 'polypeptide(L)'
;LYAIYAPENLDKVRAAVSAEIAQALEKGYTDEEVDNAKRAMLEERKSARAEDSTLAGSLVSQAFLGRTWAFSGELDRAIASVSVEQANAALRKYLKPESFDMVFAGDFKP
;
A
#
# COMPACT_ATOMS: atom_id res chain seq x y z
N LEU A 1 0.06 7.33 2.92
CA LEU A 1 0.16 7.05 4.36
C LEU A 1 -0.61 8.15 5.10
N TYR A 2 -1.46 7.79 6.05
CA TYR A 2 -2.13 8.77 6.91
C TYR A 2 -2.15 8.31 8.36
N ALA A 3 -2.22 9.27 9.30
CA ALA A 3 -2.35 8.99 10.71
C ALA A 3 -3.33 10.00 11.34
N ILE A 4 -4.16 9.52 12.28
CA ILE A 4 -5.04 10.36 13.08
C ILE A 4 -4.43 10.43 14.48
N TYR A 5 -4.20 11.64 14.98
CA TYR A 5 -3.53 11.86 16.27
C TYR A 5 -3.99 13.17 16.90
N ALA A 6 -3.77 13.32 18.21
CA ALA A 6 -4.02 14.58 18.90
C ALA A 6 -2.98 15.63 18.48
N PRO A 7 -3.38 16.91 18.27
CA PRO A 7 -2.49 17.96 17.72
C PRO A 7 -1.13 18.09 18.42
N GLU A 8 -1.09 17.90 19.74
CA GLU A 8 0.13 17.94 20.56
C GLU A 8 1.14 16.83 20.24
N ASN A 9 0.74 15.79 19.51
CA ASN A 9 1.60 14.69 19.10
C ASN A 9 2.18 14.83 17.68
N LEU A 10 1.93 15.94 17.00
CA LEU A 10 2.37 16.18 15.62
C LEU A 10 3.87 15.84 15.42
N ASP A 11 4.74 16.45 16.23
CA ASP A 11 6.18 16.27 16.06
C ASP A 11 6.63 14.83 16.34
N LYS A 12 6.00 14.17 17.32
CA LYS A 12 6.29 12.77 17.64
C LYS A 12 5.88 11.84 16.48
N VAL A 13 4.68 12.05 15.93
CA VAL A 13 4.19 11.25 14.79
C VAL A 13 5.06 11.48 13.55
N ARG A 14 5.40 12.73 13.27
CA ARG A 14 6.29 13.08 12.16
C ARG A 14 7.66 12.42 12.29
N ALA A 15 8.27 12.48 13.47
CA ALA A 15 9.56 11.84 13.73
C ALA A 15 9.47 10.32 13.59
N ALA A 16 8.42 9.69 14.14
CA ALA A 16 8.20 8.25 14.03
C ALA A 16 8.03 7.81 12.57
N VAL A 17 7.19 8.50 11.78
CA VAL A 17 6.99 8.20 10.36
C VAL A 17 8.32 8.30 9.59
N SER A 18 9.11 9.36 9.84
CA SER A 18 10.39 9.53 9.18
C SER A 18 11.39 8.43 9.54
N ALA A 19 11.42 8.01 10.81
CA ALA A 19 12.28 6.94 11.29
C ALA A 19 11.91 5.58 10.67
N GLU A 20 10.61 5.26 10.61
CA GLU A 20 10.12 4.01 10.00
C GLU A 20 10.44 3.95 8.51
N ILE A 21 10.27 5.05 7.77
CA ILE A 21 10.61 5.12 6.36
C ILE A 21 12.13 4.93 6.16
N ALA A 22 12.95 5.59 6.96
CA ALA A 22 14.40 5.45 6.90
C ALA A 22 14.83 4.00 7.19
N GLN A 23 14.24 3.37 8.22
CA GLN A 23 14.51 1.98 8.57
C GLN A 23 14.11 1.01 7.45
N ALA A 24 12.94 1.22 6.85
CA ALA A 24 12.48 0.40 5.72
C ALA A 24 13.42 0.50 4.51
N LEU A 25 13.91 1.70 4.19
CA LEU A 25 14.87 1.91 3.09
C LEU A 25 16.23 1.27 3.38
N GLU A 26 16.70 1.31 4.62
CA GLU A 26 17.97 0.74 5.04
C GLU A 26 17.93 -0.78 5.06
N LYS A 27 16.99 -1.36 5.81
CA LYS A 27 16.91 -2.80 6.06
C LYS A 27 16.17 -3.54 4.95
N GLY A 28 15.19 -2.90 4.32
CA GLY A 28 14.22 -3.56 3.45
C GLY A 28 13.20 -4.36 4.24
N TYR A 29 12.36 -5.09 3.51
CA TYR A 29 11.41 -6.05 4.04
C TYR A 29 12.01 -7.45 4.07
N THR A 30 11.60 -8.25 5.03
CA THR A 30 11.91 -9.67 5.15
C THR A 30 11.00 -10.52 4.26
N ASP A 31 11.39 -11.79 4.01
CA ASP A 31 10.53 -12.76 3.30
C ASP A 31 9.18 -12.91 4.01
N GLU A 32 9.19 -13.02 5.35
CA GLU A 32 7.97 -13.17 6.14
C GLU A 32 7.02 -11.99 6.00
N GLU A 33 7.54 -10.75 6.02
CA GLU A 33 6.74 -9.54 5.83
C GLU A 33 6.12 -9.48 4.43
N VAL A 34 6.90 -9.80 3.40
CA VAL A 34 6.39 -9.82 2.02
C VAL A 34 5.36 -10.93 1.83
N ASP A 35 5.58 -12.11 2.38
CA ASP A 35 4.61 -13.22 2.29
C ASP A 35 3.32 -12.93 3.05
N ASN A 36 3.40 -12.31 4.22
CA ASN A 36 2.23 -11.86 4.97
C ASN A 36 1.44 -10.79 4.20
N ALA A 37 2.12 -9.83 3.60
CA ALA A 37 1.49 -8.79 2.79
C ALA A 37 0.80 -9.38 1.56
N LYS A 38 1.45 -10.28 0.81
CA LYS A 38 0.85 -10.98 -0.34
C LYS A 38 -0.41 -11.74 0.06
N ARG A 39 -0.35 -12.49 1.17
CA ARG A 39 -1.50 -13.25 1.68
C ARG A 39 -2.66 -12.33 2.02
N ALA A 40 -2.40 -11.25 2.77
CA ALA A 40 -3.42 -10.27 3.14
C ALA A 40 -4.08 -9.63 1.91
N MET A 41 -3.29 -9.20 0.92
CA MET A 41 -3.80 -8.62 -0.33
C MET A 41 -4.66 -9.60 -1.12
N LEU A 42 -4.25 -10.85 -1.22
CA LEU A 42 -4.99 -11.87 -1.99
C LEU A 42 -6.30 -12.24 -1.30
N GLU A 43 -6.31 -12.37 0.03
CA GLU A 43 -7.54 -12.62 0.79
C GLU A 43 -8.51 -11.43 0.74
N GLU A 44 -8.03 -10.19 0.84
CA GLU A 44 -8.84 -8.99 0.67
C GLU A 44 -9.49 -8.96 -0.73
N ARG A 45 -8.71 -9.21 -1.78
CA ARG A 45 -9.21 -9.25 -3.16
C ARG A 45 -10.23 -10.37 -3.37
N LYS A 46 -10.03 -11.53 -2.73
CA LYS A 46 -10.97 -12.64 -2.76
C LYS A 46 -12.29 -12.26 -2.06
N SER A 47 -12.20 -11.67 -0.87
CA SER A 47 -13.37 -11.22 -0.11
C SER A 47 -14.15 -10.13 -0.86
N ALA A 48 -13.45 -9.16 -1.45
CA ALA A 48 -14.05 -8.11 -2.25
C ALA A 48 -14.85 -8.65 -3.46
N ARG A 49 -14.41 -9.74 -4.07
CA ARG A 49 -15.15 -10.41 -5.17
C ARG A 49 -16.39 -11.17 -4.72
N ALA A 50 -16.53 -11.46 -3.43
CA ALA A 50 -17.72 -12.10 -2.89
C ALA A 50 -18.86 -11.09 -2.60
N GLU A 51 -18.58 -9.79 -2.67
CA GLU A 51 -19.57 -8.75 -2.48
C GLU A 51 -20.07 -8.25 -3.83
N ASP A 52 -21.36 -8.36 -4.09
CA ASP A 52 -21.99 -8.08 -5.39
C ASP A 52 -21.74 -6.65 -5.87
N SER A 53 -21.84 -5.65 -5.01
CA SER A 53 -21.61 -4.24 -5.35
C SER A 53 -20.16 -3.98 -5.78
N THR A 54 -19.21 -4.55 -5.07
CA THR A 54 -17.77 -4.43 -5.35
C THR A 54 -17.42 -5.18 -6.63
N LEU A 55 -18.00 -6.38 -6.82
CA LEU A 55 -17.82 -7.15 -8.05
C LEU A 55 -18.36 -6.40 -9.27
N ALA A 56 -19.59 -5.85 -9.18
CA ALA A 56 -20.20 -5.08 -10.27
C ALA A 56 -19.37 -3.83 -10.61
N GLY A 57 -18.93 -3.07 -9.59
CA GLY A 57 -18.07 -1.91 -9.79
C GLY A 57 -16.73 -2.26 -10.45
N SER A 58 -16.15 -3.39 -10.05
CA SER A 58 -14.91 -3.91 -10.66
C SER A 58 -15.10 -4.29 -12.13
N LEU A 59 -16.20 -4.97 -12.47
CA LEU A 59 -16.53 -5.34 -13.86
C LEU A 59 -16.72 -4.10 -14.75
N VAL A 60 -17.44 -3.09 -14.24
CA VAL A 60 -17.63 -1.82 -14.96
C VAL A 60 -16.28 -1.13 -15.18
N SER A 61 -15.43 -1.07 -14.18
CA SER A 61 -14.10 -0.46 -14.30
C SER A 61 -13.21 -1.20 -15.29
N GLN A 62 -13.22 -2.54 -15.30
CA GLN A 62 -12.46 -3.33 -16.27
C GLN A 62 -12.97 -3.09 -17.70
N ALA A 63 -14.29 -3.07 -17.90
CA ALA A 63 -14.90 -2.79 -19.20
C ALA A 63 -14.53 -1.39 -19.71
N PHE A 64 -14.59 -0.38 -18.84
CA PHE A 64 -14.20 1.00 -19.18
C PHE A 64 -12.74 1.10 -19.62
N LEU A 65 -11.85 0.33 -18.99
CA LEU A 65 -10.43 0.28 -19.33
C LEU A 65 -10.09 -0.67 -20.49
N GLY A 66 -11.10 -1.25 -21.16
CA GLY A 66 -10.90 -2.21 -22.26
C GLY A 66 -10.26 -3.53 -21.80
N ARG A 67 -10.41 -3.89 -20.52
CA ARG A 67 -9.86 -5.11 -19.92
C ARG A 67 -10.95 -6.16 -19.75
N THR A 68 -10.55 -7.43 -19.78
CA THR A 68 -11.42 -8.55 -19.42
C THR A 68 -11.25 -8.96 -17.98
N TRP A 69 -12.14 -9.81 -17.47
CA TRP A 69 -12.01 -10.35 -16.11
C TRP A 69 -10.71 -11.18 -15.89
N ALA A 70 -10.16 -11.73 -16.99
CA ALA A 70 -8.87 -12.43 -16.94
C ALA A 70 -7.76 -11.59 -16.34
N PHE A 71 -7.77 -10.26 -16.54
CA PHE A 71 -6.81 -9.33 -15.95
C PHE A 71 -6.77 -9.42 -14.42
N SER A 72 -7.93 -9.60 -13.77
CA SER A 72 -7.98 -9.75 -12.30
C SER A 72 -7.23 -11.00 -11.83
N GLY A 73 -7.39 -12.12 -12.54
CA GLY A 73 -6.67 -13.36 -12.23
C GLY A 73 -5.17 -13.28 -12.54
N GLU A 74 -4.80 -12.55 -13.60
CA GLU A 74 -3.38 -12.28 -13.92
C GLU A 74 -2.72 -11.45 -12.85
N LEU A 75 -3.41 -10.42 -12.34
CA LEU A 75 -2.92 -9.61 -11.24
C LEU A 75 -2.75 -10.42 -9.96
N ASP A 76 -3.69 -11.30 -9.64
CA ASP A 76 -3.57 -12.18 -8.45
C ASP A 76 -2.33 -13.09 -8.57
N ARG A 77 -2.08 -13.66 -9.75
CA ARG A 77 -0.86 -14.45 -10.02
C ARG A 77 0.40 -13.61 -9.91
N ALA A 78 0.37 -12.39 -10.44
CA ALA A 78 1.51 -11.47 -10.34
C ALA A 78 1.82 -11.12 -8.89
N ILE A 79 0.80 -10.80 -8.06
CA ILE A 79 0.97 -10.55 -6.62
C ILE A 79 1.58 -11.78 -5.94
N ALA A 80 1.05 -12.97 -6.18
CA ALA A 80 1.55 -14.21 -5.59
C ALA A 80 3.03 -14.48 -5.92
N SER A 81 3.49 -14.08 -7.11
CA SER A 81 4.85 -14.33 -7.61
C SER A 81 5.89 -13.29 -7.19
N VAL A 82 5.49 -12.20 -6.50
CA VAL A 82 6.45 -11.17 -6.05
C VAL A 82 7.45 -11.78 -5.07
N SER A 83 8.75 -11.59 -5.34
CA SER A 83 9.81 -11.95 -4.42
C SER A 83 10.19 -10.79 -3.49
N VAL A 84 10.87 -11.10 -2.39
CA VAL A 84 11.37 -10.09 -1.45
C VAL A 84 12.35 -9.13 -2.12
N GLU A 85 13.18 -9.63 -3.04
CA GLU A 85 14.14 -8.81 -3.80
C GLU A 85 13.41 -7.80 -4.69
N GLN A 86 12.34 -8.25 -5.37
CA GLN A 86 11.51 -7.38 -6.21
C GLN A 86 10.80 -6.31 -5.38
N ALA A 87 10.24 -6.68 -4.24
CA ALA A 87 9.61 -5.74 -3.31
C ALA A 87 10.60 -4.68 -2.81
N ASN A 88 11.78 -5.11 -2.37
CA ASN A 88 12.84 -4.23 -1.88
C ASN A 88 13.45 -3.35 -3.00
N ALA A 89 13.57 -3.86 -4.21
CA ALA A 89 14.00 -3.06 -5.35
C ALA A 89 12.98 -1.97 -5.69
N ALA A 90 11.69 -2.30 -5.67
CA ALA A 90 10.61 -1.34 -5.88
C ALA A 90 10.57 -0.29 -4.75
N LEU A 91 10.69 -0.70 -3.49
CA LEU A 91 10.77 0.18 -2.34
C LEU A 91 11.85 1.26 -2.55
N ARG A 92 13.08 0.84 -2.81
CA ARG A 92 14.22 1.77 -3.00
C ARG A 92 14.10 2.63 -4.26
N LYS A 93 13.44 2.13 -5.30
CA LYS A 93 13.22 2.86 -6.55
C LYS A 93 12.21 3.99 -6.40
N TYR A 94 11.09 3.70 -5.73
CA TYR A 94 9.93 4.58 -5.74
C TYR A 94 9.72 5.37 -4.45
N LEU A 95 10.20 4.88 -3.31
CA LEU A 95 10.10 5.59 -2.04
C LEU A 95 11.24 6.59 -1.91
N LYS A 96 10.95 7.87 -2.11
CA LYS A 96 11.89 8.98 -2.07
C LYS A 96 11.44 9.98 -1.00
N PRO A 97 11.98 9.90 0.24
CA PRO A 97 11.53 10.76 1.35
C PRO A 97 11.63 12.24 1.05
N GLU A 98 12.61 12.64 0.25
CA GLU A 98 12.84 14.01 -0.18
C GLU A 98 11.74 14.59 -1.09
N SER A 99 10.90 13.72 -1.66
CA SER A 99 9.80 14.13 -2.55
C SER A 99 8.43 14.03 -1.88
N PHE A 100 8.38 13.82 -0.55
CA PHE A 100 7.11 13.69 0.15
C PHE A 100 6.49 15.05 0.46
N ASP A 101 5.26 15.24 0.01
CA ASP A 101 4.40 16.32 0.49
C ASP A 101 3.67 15.84 1.75
N MET A 102 3.80 16.62 2.83
CA MET A 102 3.11 16.36 4.09
C MET A 102 2.01 17.38 4.28
N VAL A 103 0.78 16.92 4.42
CA VAL A 103 -0.39 17.76 4.67
C VAL A 103 -0.89 17.48 6.08
N PHE A 104 -1.12 18.54 6.86
CA PHE A 104 -1.65 18.47 8.21
C PHE A 104 -2.97 19.20 8.26
N ALA A 105 -4.00 18.57 8.84
CA ALA A 105 -5.31 19.16 9.03
C ALA A 105 -5.76 18.94 10.47
N GLY A 106 -6.14 20.02 11.15
CA GLY A 106 -6.59 19.97 12.55
C GLY A 106 -6.48 21.32 13.24
N ASP A 107 -6.80 21.35 14.53
CA ASP A 107 -6.71 22.54 15.39
C ASP A 107 -5.27 22.66 15.93
N PHE A 108 -4.34 23.01 15.03
CA PHE A 108 -2.97 23.27 15.41
C PHE A 108 -2.86 24.72 15.88
N LYS A 109 -2.42 24.93 17.11
CA LYS A 109 -2.11 26.27 17.58
C LYS A 109 -0.85 26.80 16.87
N PRO A 110 -0.86 28.06 16.44
CA PRO A 110 0.30 28.69 15.82
C PRO A 110 1.49 28.76 16.79
#